data_bb9934ed5ade60ba1f6d0777edb84001
#
_entry.id   bb9934ed5ade60ba1f6d0777edb84001
#
_cell.length_a   1.000
_cell.length_b   1.000
_cell.length_c   1.000
_cell.angle_alpha   90.00
_cell.angle_beta   90.00
_cell.angle_gamma   90.00
#
_symmetry.space_group_name_H-M   'P 1'
#
loop_
_entity.id
_entity.type
_entity.pdbx_description
1 polymer ?
#
loop_
_entity_poly.entity_id
_entity_poly.type
_entity_poly.pdbx_seq_one_letter_code
_entity_poly.pdbx_strand_id
1 'polypeptide(L)'
;MKLKTWMAVVCAVMGLMACGDKEKQPTKRKGYLNEELRIKGDSTVYGLACEGCNDSTIVLLPTDGRDPVPYDIIDAHRNGRILGDIQIGDWIGIVVNKQDKHMADEVVNLDELKGIWCYIVMPQMRDYKKMSKKLQQRMMRDMPDSIKQTYLIPREYGFWLRRQWAAQSVGYVSEQSALEQESPVVYPQLSFFTGWHIWNGQLIVESATPVFGKDNTITTIDPRKDTCIIVYLGRDSLVLSDGIDSRSYYRKRSINDVNVKARYIAEKLKKEALKKAMRQE
;
A
#
# COMPACT_ATOMS: atom_id res chain seq x y z
N MET A 1 -57.96 23.21 57.62
CA MET A 1 -57.27 24.22 56.77
C MET A 1 -55.88 24.48 57.29
N LYS A 2 -54.94 23.52 57.32
CA LYS A 2 -53.51 23.75 57.70
C LYS A 2 -52.54 22.78 57.04
N LEU A 3 -52.86 22.27 55.84
CA LEU A 3 -52.00 21.28 55.15
C LEU A 3 -51.51 21.73 53.74
N LYS A 4 -51.82 22.94 53.33
CA LYS A 4 -51.41 23.45 51.97
C LYS A 4 -50.22 24.42 51.98
N THR A 5 -49.73 24.86 53.15
CA THR A 5 -48.68 25.86 53.26
C THR A 5 -47.30 25.24 53.47
N TRP A 6 -47.18 23.94 53.72
CA TRP A 6 -45.89 23.28 53.96
C TRP A 6 -45.27 22.67 52.70
N MET A 7 -46.01 22.53 51.65
CA MET A 7 -45.51 21.96 50.39
C MET A 7 -44.85 23.00 49.45
N ALA A 8 -45.05 24.29 49.74
CA ALA A 8 -44.44 25.36 48.91
C ALA A 8 -43.04 25.77 49.36
N VAL A 9 -42.61 25.41 50.59
CA VAL A 9 -41.26 25.78 51.11
C VAL A 9 -40.20 24.72 50.79
N VAL A 10 -40.63 23.48 50.54
CA VAL A 10 -39.68 22.37 50.20
C VAL A 10 -39.24 22.42 48.74
N CYS A 11 -40.00 23.01 47.83
CA CYS A 11 -39.62 23.16 46.43
C CYS A 11 -38.64 24.30 46.13
N ALA A 12 -38.49 25.25 47.05
CA ALA A 12 -37.59 26.41 46.84
C ALA A 12 -36.13 26.19 47.26
N VAL A 13 -35.81 25.07 47.92
CA VAL A 13 -34.41 24.78 48.40
C VAL A 13 -33.68 23.80 47.48
N MET A 14 -34.37 23.14 46.51
CA MET A 14 -33.72 22.21 45.56
C MET A 14 -33.28 22.87 44.25
N GLY A 15 -33.34 24.17 44.09
CA GLY A 15 -33.05 24.89 42.85
C GLY A 15 -31.64 25.53 42.77
N LEU A 16 -30.77 25.36 43.77
CA LEU A 16 -29.48 26.09 43.82
C LEU A 16 -28.22 25.23 43.89
N MET A 17 -28.26 23.96 43.49
CA MET A 17 -27.07 23.13 43.36
C MET A 17 -26.95 22.47 41.99
N ALA A 18 -26.90 23.25 40.93
CA ALA A 18 -26.63 22.75 39.59
C ALA A 18 -25.89 23.80 38.75
N CYS A 19 -24.78 24.33 39.25
CA CYS A 19 -23.73 24.96 38.44
C CYS A 19 -22.38 24.47 38.97
N GLY A 20 -22.13 23.17 38.75
CA GLY A 20 -20.78 22.64 38.75
C GLY A 20 -20.31 22.73 37.29
N ASP A 21 -19.41 23.69 37.02
CA ASP A 21 -18.59 23.70 35.82
C ASP A 21 -17.91 22.32 35.71
N LYS A 22 -18.48 21.43 34.92
CA LYS A 22 -17.72 20.31 34.41
C LYS A 22 -16.69 20.94 33.48
N GLU A 23 -15.46 21.11 33.94
CA GLU A 23 -14.30 21.21 33.09
C GLU A 23 -14.48 20.14 31.98
N LYS A 24 -14.75 20.62 30.78
CA LYS A 24 -14.69 19.77 29.62
C LYS A 24 -13.25 19.27 29.54
N GLN A 25 -13.02 18.04 29.98
CA GLN A 25 -11.78 17.37 29.68
C GLN A 25 -11.56 17.54 28.17
N PRO A 26 -10.37 17.99 27.74
CA PRO A 26 -10.07 18.14 26.32
C PRO A 26 -10.34 16.78 25.69
N THR A 27 -11.33 16.71 24.83
CA THR A 27 -11.58 15.55 23.99
C THR A 27 -10.28 15.32 23.24
N LYS A 28 -9.55 14.26 23.58
CA LYS A 28 -8.38 13.81 22.82
C LYS A 28 -8.83 13.78 21.37
N ARG A 29 -8.33 14.71 20.56
CA ARG A 29 -8.55 14.68 19.12
C ARG A 29 -8.02 13.33 18.67
N LYS A 30 -8.88 12.45 18.15
CA LYS A 30 -8.45 11.21 17.53
C LYS A 30 -7.47 11.62 16.44
N GLY A 31 -6.20 11.34 16.64
CA GLY A 31 -5.18 11.61 15.65
C GLY A 31 -5.53 10.89 14.34
N TYR A 32 -5.02 11.37 13.22
CA TYR A 32 -5.27 10.81 11.88
C TYR A 32 -4.80 9.34 11.73
N LEU A 33 -4.06 8.83 12.69
CA LEU A 33 -3.70 7.42 12.84
C LEU A 33 -4.37 6.89 14.10
N ASN A 34 -5.32 5.97 13.94
CA ASN A 34 -5.80 5.19 15.06
C ASN A 34 -4.62 4.43 15.67
N GLU A 35 -4.31 4.66 16.95
CA GLU A 35 -3.30 3.88 17.67
C GLU A 35 -3.54 2.37 17.57
N GLU A 36 -4.81 1.98 17.39
CA GLU A 36 -5.24 0.59 17.15
C GLU A 36 -4.65 -0.03 15.87
N LEU A 37 -4.18 0.78 14.92
CA LEU A 37 -3.58 0.32 13.67
C LEU A 37 -2.04 0.20 13.74
N ARG A 38 -1.40 0.59 14.86
CA ARG A 38 0.04 0.43 15.04
C ARG A 38 0.41 -1.03 15.23
N ILE A 39 1.43 -1.47 14.50
CA ILE A 39 2.00 -2.80 14.70
C ILE A 39 2.77 -2.82 16.01
N LYS A 40 2.59 -3.85 16.81
CA LYS A 40 3.29 -4.01 18.09
C LYS A 40 4.81 -3.98 17.87
N GLY A 41 5.50 -3.13 18.63
CA GLY A 41 6.96 -2.97 18.56
C GLY A 41 7.43 -1.98 17.49
N ASP A 42 6.51 -1.28 16.81
CA ASP A 42 6.88 -0.18 15.92
C ASP A 42 7.32 1.04 16.75
N SER A 43 8.55 1.48 16.53
CA SER A 43 9.14 2.69 17.14
C SER A 43 9.04 3.92 16.23
N THR A 44 8.44 3.78 15.05
CA THR A 44 8.28 4.88 14.10
C THR A 44 7.32 5.94 14.66
N VAL A 45 7.72 7.20 14.61
CA VAL A 45 6.87 8.34 14.94
C VAL A 45 6.32 8.92 13.66
N TYR A 46 4.99 9.07 13.60
CA TYR A 46 4.29 9.55 12.42
C TYR A 46 3.80 10.99 12.61
N GLY A 47 3.85 11.78 11.56
CA GLY A 47 3.39 13.16 11.59
C GLY A 47 3.49 13.86 10.25
N LEU A 48 3.33 15.17 10.28
CA LEU A 48 3.49 16.02 9.10
C LEU A 48 4.83 16.76 9.18
N ALA A 49 5.52 16.86 8.05
CA ALA A 49 6.69 17.70 7.92
C ALA A 49 6.29 19.18 8.03
N CYS A 50 6.97 19.93 8.87
CA CYS A 50 6.70 21.35 9.11
C CYS A 50 7.77 22.25 8.50
N GLU A 51 7.56 23.57 8.62
CA GLU A 51 8.58 24.57 8.33
C GLU A 51 9.82 24.34 9.20
N GLY A 52 11.00 24.61 8.64
CA GLY A 52 12.29 24.39 9.30
C GLY A 52 12.96 23.08 8.89
N CYS A 53 12.33 22.25 8.06
CA CYS A 53 13.00 21.09 7.45
C CYS A 53 14.11 21.55 6.49
N ASN A 54 15.27 20.90 6.59
CA ASN A 54 16.45 21.11 5.73
C ASN A 54 17.32 19.84 5.72
N ASP A 55 18.50 19.88 5.10
CA ASP A 55 19.42 18.73 4.97
C ASP A 55 19.96 18.18 6.30
N SER A 56 19.79 18.89 7.41
CA SER A 56 20.27 18.50 8.73
C SER A 56 19.17 18.27 9.75
N THR A 57 17.98 18.81 9.51
CA THR A 57 16.89 18.82 10.50
C THR A 57 15.56 18.56 9.83
N ILE A 58 14.74 17.70 10.44
CA ILE A 58 13.32 17.56 10.12
C ILE A 58 12.50 17.99 11.32
N VAL A 59 11.53 18.87 11.08
CA VAL A 59 10.55 19.28 12.08
C VAL A 59 9.26 18.51 11.83
N LEU A 60 8.90 17.65 12.79
CA LEU A 60 7.72 16.78 12.69
C LEU A 60 6.60 17.32 13.60
N LEU A 61 5.41 17.54 13.05
CA LEU A 61 4.18 17.70 13.83
C LEU A 61 3.56 16.33 14.09
N PRO A 62 3.68 15.77 15.30
CA PRO A 62 3.19 14.41 15.58
C PRO A 62 1.67 14.30 15.46
N THR A 63 1.19 13.13 15.04
CA THR A 63 -0.26 12.86 14.89
C THR A 63 -1.03 12.81 16.20
N ASP A 64 -0.34 12.72 17.35
CA ASP A 64 -0.94 12.71 18.68
C ASP A 64 -1.29 14.11 19.22
N GLY A 65 -1.00 15.17 18.45
CA GLY A 65 -1.35 16.56 18.76
C GLY A 65 -0.37 17.27 19.69
N ARG A 66 0.83 16.72 19.91
CA ARG A 66 1.94 17.42 20.57
C ARG A 66 2.50 18.54 19.68
N ASP A 67 3.27 19.43 20.28
CA ASP A 67 3.99 20.47 19.55
C ASP A 67 4.98 19.87 18.53
N PRO A 68 5.35 20.62 17.48
CA PRO A 68 6.35 20.20 16.51
C PRO A 68 7.69 19.87 17.18
N VAL A 69 8.28 18.76 16.80
CA VAL A 69 9.55 18.26 17.36
C VAL A 69 10.61 18.27 16.26
N PRO A 70 11.76 18.96 16.47
CA PRO A 70 12.90 18.87 15.56
C PRO A 70 13.69 17.60 15.82
N TYR A 71 14.11 16.94 14.72
CA TYR A 71 14.99 15.78 14.72
C TYR A 71 16.22 16.07 13.89
N ASP A 72 17.41 15.75 14.42
CA ASP A 72 18.66 15.72 13.66
C ASP A 72 18.63 14.53 12.70
N ILE A 73 18.91 14.80 11.42
CA ILE A 73 18.91 13.81 10.34
C ILE A 73 20.27 13.71 9.62
N ILE A 74 21.33 14.36 10.14
CA ILE A 74 22.62 14.44 9.46
C ILE A 74 23.15 13.03 9.12
N ASP A 75 23.11 12.12 10.09
CA ASP A 75 23.57 10.76 9.88
C ASP A 75 22.65 9.95 8.97
N ALA A 76 21.33 10.13 9.08
CA ALA A 76 20.35 9.52 8.18
C ALA A 76 20.56 10.00 6.74
N HIS A 77 20.78 11.30 6.55
CA HIS A 77 21.01 11.90 5.23
C HIS A 77 22.33 11.39 4.60
N ARG A 78 23.42 11.38 5.34
CA ARG A 78 24.73 10.87 4.89
C ARG A 78 24.68 9.39 4.49
N ASN A 79 23.87 8.62 5.17
CA ASN A 79 23.72 7.18 4.93
C ASN A 79 22.63 6.84 3.89
N GLY A 80 22.02 7.83 3.23
CA GLY A 80 20.95 7.63 2.26
C GLY A 80 19.66 7.04 2.86
N ARG A 81 19.39 7.34 4.13
CA ARG A 81 18.20 6.87 4.86
C ARG A 81 17.08 7.90 4.93
N ILE A 82 17.13 8.91 4.09
CA ILE A 82 16.00 9.80 3.81
C ILE A 82 15.33 9.26 2.57
N LEU A 83 14.20 8.61 2.75
CA LEU A 83 13.49 7.91 1.68
C LEU A 83 12.34 8.78 1.17
N GLY A 84 12.49 9.26 -0.05
CA GLY A 84 11.61 10.20 -0.72
C GLY A 84 12.04 11.66 -0.56
N ASP A 85 11.45 12.53 -1.39
CA ASP A 85 11.64 13.98 -1.37
C ASP A 85 10.62 14.59 -0.38
N ILE A 86 11.09 15.24 0.69
CA ILE A 86 10.23 15.70 1.78
C ILE A 86 9.83 17.15 1.56
N GLN A 87 8.53 17.40 1.45
CA GLN A 87 7.93 18.71 1.33
C GLN A 87 7.14 19.08 2.60
N ILE A 88 7.01 20.37 2.87
CA ILE A 88 6.16 20.84 3.97
C ILE A 88 4.73 20.35 3.77
N GLY A 89 4.17 19.74 4.83
CA GLY A 89 2.84 19.15 4.81
C GLY A 89 2.78 17.68 4.42
N ASP A 90 3.91 17.08 4.00
CA ASP A 90 3.97 15.65 3.71
C ASP A 90 3.78 14.82 4.98
N TRP A 91 3.06 13.74 4.85
CA TRP A 91 2.96 12.71 5.87
C TRP A 91 4.21 11.84 5.86
N ILE A 92 4.96 11.89 6.95
CA ILE A 92 6.23 11.20 7.10
C ILE A 92 6.26 10.30 8.33
N GLY A 93 7.12 9.28 8.27
CA GLY A 93 7.47 8.43 9.40
C GLY A 93 8.94 8.58 9.75
N ILE A 94 9.25 8.77 11.01
CA ILE A 94 10.61 8.92 11.53
C ILE A 94 10.94 7.74 12.45
N VAL A 95 11.98 7.00 12.13
CA VAL A 95 12.56 6.00 13.03
C VAL A 95 13.50 6.73 13.98
N VAL A 96 13.07 6.89 15.22
CA VAL A 96 13.84 7.61 16.24
C VAL A 96 14.97 6.75 16.76
N ASN A 97 16.17 7.33 16.88
CA ASN A 97 17.32 6.65 17.43
C ASN A 97 17.06 6.18 18.87
N LYS A 98 17.55 4.99 19.20
CA LYS A 98 17.33 4.40 20.54
C LYS A 98 18.07 5.11 21.66
N GLN A 99 19.24 5.68 21.36
CA GLN A 99 20.13 6.33 22.31
C GLN A 99 19.84 7.82 22.44
N ASP A 100 19.57 8.49 21.31
CA ASP A 100 19.21 9.92 21.26
C ASP A 100 17.81 10.12 20.66
N LYS A 101 16.89 10.62 21.48
CA LYS A 101 15.49 10.83 21.09
C LYS A 101 15.28 12.05 20.18
N HIS A 102 16.31 12.86 19.97
CA HIS A 102 16.30 14.00 19.05
C HIS A 102 16.97 13.67 17.71
N MET A 103 17.47 12.45 17.53
CA MET A 103 18.10 11.98 16.30
C MET A 103 17.17 11.00 15.59
N ALA A 104 17.11 11.09 14.27
CA ALA A 104 16.42 10.14 13.40
C ALA A 104 17.43 9.19 12.74
N ASP A 105 17.19 7.90 12.85
CA ASP A 105 17.96 6.86 12.13
C ASP A 105 17.53 6.75 10.67
N GLU A 106 16.24 7.00 10.40
CA GLU A 106 15.64 6.91 9.08
C GLU A 106 14.38 7.76 8.98
N VAL A 107 14.11 8.31 7.80
CA VAL A 107 12.89 9.06 7.49
C VAL A 107 12.29 8.53 6.21
N VAL A 108 10.98 8.27 6.23
CA VAL A 108 10.23 7.78 5.07
C VAL A 108 9.11 8.77 4.72
N ASN A 109 9.11 9.27 3.49
CA ASN A 109 7.99 10.05 2.98
C ASN A 109 6.84 9.10 2.59
N LEU A 110 5.81 9.07 3.44
CA LEU A 110 4.65 8.18 3.25
C LEU A 110 3.69 8.72 2.18
N ASP A 111 3.70 10.03 1.92
CA ASP A 111 2.93 10.60 0.82
C ASP A 111 3.55 10.25 -0.52
N GLU A 112 4.85 10.19 -0.62
CA GLU A 112 5.54 9.72 -1.81
C GLU A 112 5.48 8.20 -1.94
N LEU A 113 5.50 7.44 -0.84
CA LEU A 113 5.36 5.98 -0.87
C LEU A 113 3.97 5.54 -1.32
N LYS A 114 2.91 6.31 -1.01
CA LYS A 114 1.56 6.04 -1.52
C LYS A 114 1.51 6.17 -3.05
N GLY A 115 0.73 5.34 -3.69
CA GLY A 115 0.54 5.36 -5.13
C GLY A 115 0.49 3.98 -5.74
N ILE A 116 0.40 3.95 -7.07
CA ILE A 116 0.33 2.72 -7.84
C ILE A 116 1.75 2.37 -8.31
N TRP A 117 2.26 1.25 -7.82
CA TRP A 117 3.59 0.74 -8.11
C TRP A 117 3.51 -0.56 -8.89
N CYS A 118 4.13 -0.59 -10.07
CA CYS A 118 4.08 -1.74 -10.98
C CYS A 118 5.46 -2.21 -11.38
N TYR A 119 5.57 -3.50 -11.69
CA TYR A 119 6.71 -4.09 -12.37
C TYR A 119 6.22 -4.99 -13.51
N ILE A 120 7.12 -5.33 -14.43
CA ILE A 120 6.79 -6.15 -15.59
C ILE A 120 6.95 -7.63 -15.26
N VAL A 121 5.91 -8.39 -15.56
CA VAL A 121 5.88 -9.85 -15.42
C VAL A 121 5.83 -10.47 -16.81
N MET A 122 6.80 -11.33 -17.10
CA MET A 122 6.86 -12.07 -18.36
C MET A 122 6.18 -13.43 -18.21
N PRO A 123 5.32 -13.82 -19.15
CA PRO A 123 4.77 -15.17 -19.18
C PRO A 123 5.81 -16.17 -19.66
N GLN A 124 5.59 -17.43 -19.31
CA GLN A 124 6.35 -18.57 -19.80
C GLN A 124 5.41 -19.55 -20.49
N MET A 125 5.91 -20.27 -21.50
CA MET A 125 5.12 -21.37 -22.10
C MET A 125 4.87 -22.46 -21.05
N ARG A 126 3.63 -22.93 -20.95
CA ARG A 126 3.19 -23.92 -19.94
C ARG A 126 4.06 -25.17 -19.96
N ASP A 127 4.40 -25.66 -21.14
CA ASP A 127 5.20 -26.88 -21.31
C ASP A 127 6.67 -26.70 -20.93
N TYR A 128 7.16 -25.45 -20.86
CA TYR A 128 8.57 -25.17 -20.54
C TYR A 128 8.96 -25.62 -19.12
N LYS A 129 8.02 -25.67 -18.17
CA LYS A 129 8.30 -26.14 -16.81
C LYS A 129 8.89 -27.57 -16.77
N LYS A 130 8.58 -28.40 -17.80
CA LYS A 130 9.06 -29.80 -17.92
C LYS A 130 10.33 -29.92 -18.76
N MET A 131 10.85 -28.82 -19.30
CA MET A 131 11.97 -28.85 -20.25
C MET A 131 13.25 -28.33 -19.61
N SER A 132 14.41 -28.80 -20.12
CA SER A 132 15.72 -28.23 -19.72
C SER A 132 15.84 -26.79 -20.21
N LYS A 133 16.62 -25.97 -19.47
CA LYS A 133 16.86 -24.55 -19.83
C LYS A 133 17.39 -24.38 -21.26
N LYS A 134 18.26 -25.29 -21.73
CA LYS A 134 18.81 -25.27 -23.09
C LYS A 134 17.74 -25.49 -24.14
N LEU A 135 16.82 -26.41 -23.90
CA LEU A 135 15.71 -26.68 -24.82
C LEU A 135 14.71 -25.52 -24.85
N GLN A 136 14.39 -24.93 -23.68
CA GLN A 136 13.53 -23.73 -23.60
C GLN A 136 14.11 -22.58 -24.42
N GLN A 137 15.42 -22.30 -24.30
CA GLN A 137 16.07 -21.25 -25.06
C GLN A 137 16.04 -21.49 -26.57
N ARG A 138 16.23 -22.74 -27.01
CA ARG A 138 16.15 -23.11 -28.43
C ARG A 138 14.74 -22.91 -28.97
N MET A 139 13.72 -23.43 -28.28
CA MET A 139 12.32 -23.27 -28.67
C MET A 139 11.89 -21.80 -28.69
N MET A 140 12.33 -20.99 -27.71
CA MET A 140 12.04 -19.56 -27.68
C MET A 140 12.70 -18.83 -28.87
N ARG A 141 13.93 -19.18 -29.25
CA ARG A 141 14.60 -18.61 -30.41
C ARG A 141 13.89 -18.96 -31.72
N ASP A 142 13.52 -20.22 -31.86
CA ASP A 142 12.94 -20.77 -33.10
C ASP A 142 11.43 -20.51 -33.21
N MET A 143 10.80 -19.91 -32.17
CA MET A 143 9.36 -19.60 -32.16
C MET A 143 9.03 -18.48 -33.14
N PRO A 144 7.99 -18.60 -33.97
CA PRO A 144 7.53 -17.55 -34.86
C PRO A 144 7.14 -16.27 -34.12
N ASP A 145 7.45 -15.10 -34.67
CA ASP A 145 7.16 -13.81 -34.03
C ASP A 145 5.66 -13.57 -33.85
N SER A 146 4.81 -14.11 -34.71
CA SER A 146 3.36 -14.03 -34.55
C SER A 146 2.88 -14.69 -33.26
N ILE A 147 3.48 -15.84 -32.89
CA ILE A 147 3.15 -16.55 -31.65
C ILE A 147 3.69 -15.74 -30.44
N LYS A 148 4.92 -15.23 -30.52
CA LYS A 148 5.49 -14.38 -29.47
C LYS A 148 4.61 -13.16 -29.20
N GLN A 149 4.17 -12.46 -30.24
CA GLN A 149 3.33 -11.28 -30.15
C GLN A 149 1.92 -11.56 -29.61
N THR A 150 1.41 -12.77 -29.82
CA THR A 150 0.06 -13.16 -29.39
C THR A 150 0.05 -13.65 -27.94
N TYR A 151 1.03 -14.45 -27.53
CA TYR A 151 1.01 -15.15 -26.25
C TYR A 151 2.03 -14.62 -25.23
N LEU A 152 3.22 -14.21 -25.69
CA LEU A 152 4.26 -13.73 -24.77
C LEU A 152 4.12 -12.23 -24.50
N ILE A 153 2.94 -11.82 -24.04
CA ILE A 153 2.63 -10.42 -23.77
C ILE A 153 3.08 -10.09 -22.35
N PRO A 154 4.02 -9.13 -22.15
CA PRO A 154 4.37 -8.66 -20.82
C PRO A 154 3.13 -8.07 -20.15
N ARG A 155 2.93 -8.39 -18.87
CA ARG A 155 1.89 -7.78 -18.03
C ARG A 155 2.51 -6.94 -16.95
N GLU A 156 1.88 -5.82 -16.66
CA GLU A 156 2.19 -4.99 -15.51
C GLU A 156 1.42 -5.51 -14.32
N TYR A 157 2.12 -5.71 -13.22
CA TYR A 157 1.55 -6.18 -11.98
C TYR A 157 2.16 -5.42 -10.80
N GLY A 158 1.41 -5.24 -9.73
CA GLY A 158 1.90 -4.60 -8.53
C GLY A 158 0.81 -4.31 -7.52
N PHE A 159 0.97 -3.20 -6.80
CA PHE A 159 0.06 -2.78 -5.75
C PHE A 159 -0.21 -1.28 -5.80
N TRP A 160 -1.37 -0.91 -5.27
CA TRP A 160 -1.73 0.46 -4.98
C TRP A 160 -1.75 0.67 -3.48
N LEU A 161 -0.76 1.39 -2.94
CA LEU A 161 -0.69 1.78 -1.54
C LEU A 161 -1.58 3.00 -1.32
N ARG A 162 -2.59 2.86 -0.48
CA ARG A 162 -3.61 3.87 -0.21
C ARG A 162 -3.48 4.41 1.22
N ARG A 163 -4.21 5.48 1.50
CA ARG A 163 -4.36 5.98 2.88
C ARG A 163 -4.97 4.91 3.79
N GLN A 164 -4.83 5.10 5.10
CA GLN A 164 -5.35 4.19 6.13
C GLN A 164 -4.82 2.76 5.99
N TRP A 165 -3.56 2.63 5.53
CA TRP A 165 -2.86 1.37 5.43
C TRP A 165 -3.50 0.33 4.50
N ALA A 166 -4.45 0.74 3.66
CA ALA A 166 -5.06 -0.14 2.68
C ALA A 166 -4.15 -0.34 1.47
N ALA A 167 -4.05 -1.56 0.97
CA ALA A 167 -3.44 -1.89 -0.31
C ALA A 167 -4.44 -2.59 -1.22
N GLN A 168 -4.22 -2.46 -2.50
CA GLN A 168 -5.01 -3.13 -3.53
C GLN A 168 -4.07 -3.68 -4.60
N SER A 169 -4.30 -4.92 -5.02
CA SER A 169 -3.58 -5.51 -6.15
C SER A 169 -3.93 -4.80 -7.45
N VAL A 170 -2.92 -4.61 -8.27
CA VAL A 170 -3.04 -3.97 -9.59
C VAL A 170 -2.54 -4.95 -10.65
N GLY A 171 -3.32 -5.14 -11.71
CA GLY A 171 -2.98 -6.09 -12.77
C GLY A 171 -3.12 -7.57 -12.38
N TYR A 172 -3.73 -7.86 -11.24
CA TYR A 172 -3.97 -9.23 -10.78
C TYR A 172 -4.94 -9.95 -11.73
N VAL A 173 -4.60 -11.18 -12.10
CA VAL A 173 -5.44 -12.08 -12.90
C VAL A 173 -5.56 -13.40 -12.15
N SER A 174 -6.79 -13.88 -11.95
CA SER A 174 -7.02 -15.18 -11.32
C SER A 174 -6.56 -16.31 -12.22
N GLU A 175 -5.76 -17.23 -11.69
CA GLU A 175 -5.37 -18.47 -12.40
C GLU A 175 -6.55 -19.39 -12.68
N GLN A 176 -7.68 -19.20 -12.00
CA GLN A 176 -8.88 -20.03 -12.13
C GLN A 176 -9.80 -19.58 -13.28
N SER A 177 -9.46 -18.50 -14.00
CA SER A 177 -10.26 -18.11 -15.16
C SER A 177 -10.10 -19.15 -16.27
N ALA A 178 -11.20 -19.53 -16.94
CA ALA A 178 -11.18 -20.50 -18.05
C ALA A 178 -10.17 -20.09 -19.15
N LEU A 179 -10.08 -18.78 -19.43
CA LEU A 179 -9.13 -18.23 -20.40
C LEU A 179 -7.66 -18.46 -20.01
N GLU A 180 -7.32 -18.41 -18.73
CA GLU A 180 -5.96 -18.69 -18.25
C GLU A 180 -5.67 -20.20 -18.25
N GLN A 181 -6.67 -21.05 -18.01
CA GLN A 181 -6.50 -22.52 -18.05
C GLN A 181 -6.25 -23.03 -19.47
N GLU A 182 -6.89 -22.47 -20.47
CA GLU A 182 -6.71 -22.81 -21.89
C GLU A 182 -5.50 -22.13 -22.52
N SER A 183 -4.90 -21.15 -21.88
CA SER A 183 -3.76 -20.41 -22.41
C SER A 183 -2.52 -21.30 -22.50
N PRO A 184 -1.78 -21.27 -23.65
CA PRO A 184 -0.50 -21.95 -23.79
C PRO A 184 0.61 -21.36 -22.91
N VAL A 185 0.39 -20.18 -22.36
CA VAL A 185 1.33 -19.49 -21.46
C VAL A 185 0.82 -19.43 -20.03
N VAL A 186 1.74 -19.36 -19.11
CA VAL A 186 1.50 -19.23 -17.67
C VAL A 186 2.26 -18.03 -17.16
N TYR A 187 1.60 -17.18 -16.35
CA TYR A 187 2.27 -16.14 -15.59
C TYR A 187 2.73 -16.73 -14.25
N PRO A 188 3.81 -16.18 -13.64
CA PRO A 188 4.19 -16.56 -12.28
C PRO A 188 3.05 -16.27 -11.31
N GLN A 189 2.96 -17.08 -10.25
CA GLN A 189 1.96 -16.85 -9.20
C GLN A 189 2.17 -15.47 -8.59
N LEU A 190 1.08 -14.71 -8.50
CA LEU A 190 1.08 -13.33 -8.02
C LEU A 190 0.39 -13.27 -6.66
N SER A 191 0.89 -12.41 -5.77
CA SER A 191 0.27 -12.17 -4.47
C SER A 191 -0.97 -11.28 -4.62
N PHE A 192 -2.00 -11.49 -3.82
CA PHE A 192 -3.15 -10.58 -3.76
C PHE A 192 -3.00 -9.67 -2.54
N PHE A 193 -2.67 -8.39 -2.78
CA PHE A 193 -2.38 -7.42 -1.74
C PHE A 193 -3.64 -6.88 -1.09
N THR A 194 -3.62 -6.73 0.24
CA THR A 194 -4.77 -6.32 1.06
C THR A 194 -4.47 -5.12 1.95
N GLY A 195 -3.22 -4.98 2.42
CA GLY A 195 -2.80 -3.92 3.32
C GLY A 195 -1.31 -3.64 3.24
N TRP A 196 -0.89 -2.57 3.90
CA TRP A 196 0.51 -2.22 4.07
C TRP A 196 0.71 -1.43 5.36
N HIS A 197 1.93 -1.46 5.90
CA HIS A 197 2.33 -0.69 7.08
C HIS A 197 3.80 -0.33 6.97
N ILE A 198 4.23 0.66 7.74
CA ILE A 198 5.65 0.82 8.06
C ILE A 198 5.88 0.23 9.44
N TRP A 199 7.00 -0.43 9.61
CA TRP A 199 7.47 -0.97 10.89
C TRP A 199 8.97 -0.76 11.01
N ASN A 200 9.38 0.16 11.89
CA ASN A 200 10.78 0.54 12.08
C ASN A 200 11.50 0.86 10.75
N GLY A 201 10.86 1.69 9.89
CA GLY A 201 11.38 2.08 8.58
C GLY A 201 11.13 1.07 7.45
N GLN A 202 10.87 -0.19 7.76
CA GLN A 202 10.61 -1.23 6.78
C GLN A 202 9.15 -1.20 6.30
N LEU A 203 8.94 -1.50 5.01
CA LEU A 203 7.60 -1.67 4.45
C LEU A 203 7.11 -3.09 4.70
N ILE A 204 6.02 -3.23 5.43
CA ILE A 204 5.26 -4.48 5.53
C ILE A 204 4.14 -4.44 4.51
N VAL A 205 4.09 -5.43 3.65
CA VAL A 205 3.01 -5.62 2.67
C VAL A 205 2.20 -6.85 3.07
N GLU A 206 0.90 -6.64 3.24
CA GLU A 206 -0.02 -7.71 3.56
C GLU A 206 -0.62 -8.27 2.28
N SER A 207 -0.62 -9.59 2.16
CA SER A 207 -1.20 -10.32 1.05
C SER A 207 -2.05 -11.47 1.55
N ALA A 208 -2.97 -11.97 0.72
CA ALA A 208 -3.82 -13.09 1.03
C ALA A 208 -4.17 -13.87 -0.24
N THR A 209 -4.78 -15.03 -0.10
CA THR A 209 -5.32 -15.78 -1.23
C THR A 209 -6.75 -15.32 -1.49
N PRO A 210 -7.08 -14.77 -2.66
CA PRO A 210 -8.44 -14.34 -2.98
C PRO A 210 -9.33 -15.54 -3.30
N VAL A 211 -10.55 -15.53 -2.78
CA VAL A 211 -11.62 -16.46 -3.11
C VAL A 211 -12.75 -15.68 -3.77
N PHE A 212 -13.06 -16.03 -5.00
CA PHE A 212 -14.07 -15.37 -5.82
C PHE A 212 -15.43 -16.04 -5.60
N GLY A 213 -16.40 -15.31 -5.04
CA GLY A 213 -17.78 -15.75 -4.87
C GLY A 213 -18.61 -15.62 -6.16
N LYS A 214 -19.79 -16.26 -6.19
CA LYS A 214 -20.70 -16.23 -7.35
C LYS A 214 -21.23 -14.81 -7.66
N ASP A 215 -21.28 -13.93 -6.65
CA ASP A 215 -21.78 -12.56 -6.75
C ASP A 215 -20.66 -11.53 -7.03
N ASN A 216 -19.55 -11.94 -7.64
CA ASN A 216 -18.36 -11.12 -7.80
C ASN A 216 -17.76 -10.59 -6.49
N THR A 217 -18.15 -11.15 -5.36
CA THR A 217 -17.54 -10.84 -4.07
C THR A 217 -16.16 -11.48 -3.98
N ILE A 218 -15.19 -10.72 -3.47
CA ILE A 218 -13.84 -11.23 -3.22
C ILE A 218 -13.68 -11.32 -1.71
N THR A 219 -13.51 -12.54 -1.21
CA THR A 219 -13.08 -12.82 0.16
C THR A 219 -11.62 -13.23 0.14
N THR A 220 -10.94 -13.13 1.27
CA THR A 220 -9.52 -13.47 1.36
C THR A 220 -9.29 -14.48 2.47
N ILE A 221 -8.43 -15.46 2.20
CA ILE A 221 -7.98 -16.48 3.17
C ILE A 221 -6.44 -16.48 3.21
N ASP A 222 -5.87 -17.11 4.21
CA ASP A 222 -4.42 -17.29 4.39
C ASP A 222 -3.63 -15.95 4.33
N PRO A 223 -3.89 -15.00 5.24
CA PRO A 223 -3.19 -13.74 5.26
C PRO A 223 -1.69 -13.95 5.53
N ARG A 224 -0.85 -13.25 4.77
CA ARG A 224 0.61 -13.26 4.87
C ARG A 224 1.11 -11.83 5.01
N LYS A 225 2.25 -11.68 5.68
CA LYS A 225 2.94 -10.40 5.82
C LYS A 225 4.38 -10.57 5.33
N ASP A 226 4.73 -9.82 4.32
CA ASP A 226 6.07 -9.77 3.79
C ASP A 226 6.73 -8.46 4.22
N THR A 227 7.91 -8.55 4.82
CA THR A 227 8.68 -7.39 5.26
C THR A 227 9.72 -7.05 4.21
N CYS A 228 9.71 -5.82 3.72
CA CYS A 228 10.60 -5.33 2.70
C CYS A 228 11.41 -4.13 3.20
N ILE A 229 12.70 -4.10 2.89
CA ILE A 229 13.55 -2.93 3.05
C ILE A 229 13.27 -1.99 1.88
N ILE A 230 13.01 -0.72 2.16
CA ILE A 230 12.93 0.31 1.12
C ILE A 230 14.36 0.73 0.78
N VAL A 231 14.87 0.23 -0.33
CA VAL A 231 16.25 0.55 -0.78
C VAL A 231 16.30 1.92 -1.45
N TYR A 232 15.24 2.28 -2.16
CA TYR A 232 15.10 3.56 -2.83
C TYR A 232 13.63 3.93 -2.93
N LEU A 233 13.33 5.18 -2.69
CA LEU A 233 12.02 5.79 -2.92
C LEU A 233 12.24 7.13 -3.63
N GLY A 234 11.59 7.32 -4.74
CA GLY A 234 11.56 8.57 -5.48
C GLY A 234 10.23 8.72 -6.20
N ARG A 235 10.05 9.87 -6.82
CA ARG A 235 8.77 10.28 -7.44
C ARG A 235 8.15 9.22 -8.36
N ASP A 236 8.98 8.56 -9.19
CA ASP A 236 8.52 7.62 -10.21
C ASP A 236 9.13 6.21 -10.05
N SER A 237 9.96 5.99 -9.03
CA SER A 237 10.69 4.74 -8.83
C SER A 237 10.70 4.31 -7.37
N LEU A 238 10.48 3.02 -7.13
CA LEU A 238 10.56 2.39 -5.82
C LEU A 238 11.39 1.11 -5.96
N VAL A 239 12.36 0.90 -5.07
CA VAL A 239 13.13 -0.34 -5.01
C VAL A 239 12.94 -0.96 -3.64
N LEU A 240 12.41 -2.18 -3.63
CA LEU A 240 12.20 -2.97 -2.42
C LEU A 240 13.12 -4.19 -2.43
N SER A 241 13.64 -4.56 -1.26
CA SER A 241 14.42 -5.78 -1.07
C SER A 241 13.84 -6.62 0.07
N ASP A 242 13.83 -7.93 -0.11
CA ASP A 242 13.50 -8.90 0.95
C ASP A 242 14.74 -9.37 1.72
N GLY A 243 15.91 -8.77 1.44
CA GLY A 243 17.19 -9.12 2.02
C GLY A 243 18.00 -10.12 1.18
N ILE A 244 17.40 -10.76 0.18
CA ILE A 244 18.05 -11.67 -0.77
C ILE A 244 18.04 -11.05 -2.16
N ASP A 245 16.85 -10.68 -2.63
CA ASP A 245 16.63 -10.08 -3.93
C ASP A 245 16.09 -8.65 -3.81
N SER A 246 16.30 -7.86 -4.86
CA SER A 246 15.72 -6.52 -4.97
C SER A 246 14.85 -6.44 -6.20
N ARG A 247 13.71 -5.77 -6.07
CA ARG A 247 12.76 -5.53 -7.15
C ARG A 247 12.51 -4.06 -7.33
N SER A 248 12.64 -3.61 -8.58
CA SER A 248 12.33 -2.24 -8.99
C SER A 248 10.90 -2.14 -9.47
N TYR A 249 10.22 -1.11 -8.99
CA TYR A 249 8.87 -0.74 -9.38
C TYR A 249 8.90 0.65 -10.00
N TYR A 250 7.97 0.90 -10.91
CA TYR A 250 7.71 2.22 -11.48
C TYR A 250 6.29 2.68 -11.18
N ARG A 251 6.10 3.98 -11.08
CA ARG A 251 4.82 4.58 -10.71
C ARG A 251 3.87 4.64 -11.91
N LYS A 252 2.60 4.34 -11.66
CA LYS A 252 1.48 4.61 -12.57
C LYS A 252 0.61 5.74 -12.03
N ARG A 253 0.07 6.55 -12.92
CA ARG A 253 -0.83 7.66 -12.54
C ARG A 253 -2.24 7.17 -12.27
N SER A 254 -2.70 6.16 -12.99
CA SER A 254 -4.04 5.60 -12.89
C SER A 254 -4.02 4.07 -13.05
N ILE A 255 -4.98 3.39 -12.44
CA ILE A 255 -5.24 1.96 -12.68
C ILE A 255 -5.55 1.72 -14.17
N ASN A 256 -6.16 2.68 -14.84
CA ASN A 256 -6.47 2.56 -16.27
C ASN A 256 -5.23 2.57 -17.17
N ASP A 257 -4.09 3.02 -16.68
CA ASP A 257 -2.82 3.01 -17.40
C ASP A 257 -2.10 1.66 -17.29
N VAL A 258 -2.62 0.75 -16.48
CA VAL A 258 -2.02 -0.58 -16.27
C VAL A 258 -2.49 -1.55 -17.34
N ASN A 259 -1.57 -2.32 -17.92
CA ASN A 259 -1.85 -3.36 -18.90
C ASN A 259 -2.58 -2.87 -20.18
N VAL A 260 -2.43 -1.62 -20.59
CA VAL A 260 -3.12 -1.05 -21.77
C VAL A 260 -2.87 -1.90 -23.01
N LYS A 261 -1.60 -2.25 -23.27
CA LYS A 261 -1.23 -3.08 -24.44
C LYS A 261 -1.85 -4.47 -24.37
N ALA A 262 -1.79 -5.13 -23.22
CA ALA A 262 -2.36 -6.47 -23.04
C ALA A 262 -3.88 -6.46 -23.20
N ARG A 263 -4.57 -5.45 -22.66
CA ARG A 263 -6.03 -5.27 -22.84
C ARG A 263 -6.40 -5.06 -24.31
N TYR A 264 -5.68 -4.20 -25.00
CA TYR A 264 -5.89 -3.95 -26.43
C TYR A 264 -5.77 -5.23 -27.25
N ILE A 265 -4.72 -6.03 -27.01
CA ILE A 265 -4.52 -7.31 -27.72
C ILE A 265 -5.65 -8.29 -27.38
N ALA A 266 -6.04 -8.42 -26.12
CA ALA A 266 -7.15 -9.29 -25.70
C ALA A 266 -8.47 -8.90 -26.37
N GLU A 267 -8.80 -7.61 -26.44
CA GLU A 267 -9.99 -7.12 -27.12
C GLU A 267 -9.97 -7.40 -28.64
N LYS A 268 -8.80 -7.23 -29.26
CA LYS A 268 -8.63 -7.54 -30.69
C LYS A 268 -8.88 -9.02 -30.95
N LEU A 269 -8.26 -9.91 -30.17
CA LEU A 269 -8.45 -11.37 -30.31
C LEU A 269 -9.90 -11.76 -30.07
N LYS A 270 -10.57 -11.18 -29.08
CA LYS A 270 -12.00 -11.42 -28.81
C LYS A 270 -12.87 -11.03 -30.01
N LYS A 271 -12.63 -9.85 -30.60
CA LYS A 271 -13.36 -9.39 -31.78
C LYS A 271 -13.13 -10.30 -32.99
N GLU A 272 -11.91 -10.78 -33.19
CA GLU A 272 -11.57 -11.70 -34.26
C GLU A 272 -12.24 -13.07 -34.07
N ALA A 273 -12.25 -13.61 -32.84
CA ALA A 273 -12.93 -14.87 -32.52
C ALA A 273 -14.45 -14.76 -32.77
N LEU A 274 -15.07 -13.64 -32.32
CA LEU A 274 -16.49 -13.41 -32.56
C LEU A 274 -16.83 -13.35 -34.07
N LYS A 275 -16.00 -12.63 -34.85
CA LYS A 275 -16.18 -12.57 -36.31
C LYS A 275 -16.05 -13.94 -37.01
N LYS A 276 -15.15 -14.80 -36.48
CA LYS A 276 -15.01 -16.18 -37.01
C LYS A 276 -16.23 -17.02 -36.67
N ALA A 277 -16.75 -16.95 -35.43
CA ALA A 277 -17.96 -17.67 -35.04
C ALA A 277 -19.17 -17.28 -35.91
N MET A 278 -19.39 -15.98 -36.14
CA MET A 278 -20.49 -15.47 -36.99
C MET A 278 -20.38 -15.82 -38.46
N ARG A 279 -19.21 -16.28 -38.94
CA ARG A 279 -19.03 -16.74 -40.35
C ARG A 279 -19.23 -18.23 -40.51
N GLN A 280 -19.35 -18.98 -39.42
CA GLN A 280 -19.54 -20.43 -39.41
C GLN A 280 -21.01 -20.83 -39.21
N GLU A 281 -21.86 -19.86 -38.83
CA GLU A 281 -23.31 -19.92 -38.88
C GLU A 281 -23.83 -19.45 -40.28
#